data_8d9f5679c6f12d6a37f5e5413ffda6b9
#
_entry.id   8d9f5679c6f12d6a37f5e5413ffda6b9
#
_cell.length_a   1.000
_cell.length_b   1.000
_cell.length_c   1.000
_cell.angle_alpha   90.00
_cell.angle_beta   90.00
_cell.angle_gamma   90.00
#
_symmetry.space_group_name_H-M   'P 1'
#
loop_
_entity.id
_entity.type
_entity.pdbx_description
1 polymer ?
#
loop_
_entity_poly.entity_id
_entity_poly.type
_entity_poly.pdbx_seq_one_letter_code
_entity_poly.pdbx_strand_id
1 'polypeptide(L)'
;PVPAVASDTTHRNEHGGERQTFVIDVDGVVASLVPDNDYAMAEPLEGTIAAINRLHAAGHRIIMFTARGSATGIDWSTVTRDQFARWGLHYHELHFGKPAGDYYVDDRLISIAALQALA
;
A
#
# COMPACT_ATOMS: atom_id res chain seq x y z
N PRO A 1 8.37 -5.83 20.35
CA PRO A 1 7.66 -5.48 20.58
C PRO A 1 6.62 -5.33 21.17
N VAL A 2 6.24 -5.09 21.44
CA VAL A 2 5.53 -5.10 21.88
C VAL A 2 4.60 -5.12 21.98
N PRO A 3 4.46 -4.99 22.16
CA PRO A 3 3.54 -5.35 22.59
C PRO A 3 2.37 -4.80 22.48
N ALA A 4 2.36 -4.08 22.72
CA ALA A 4 1.32 -3.57 22.69
C ALA A 4 0.34 -3.97 21.90
N VAL A 5 0.80 -4.22 21.42
CA VAL A 5 0.16 -4.71 20.70
C VAL A 5 -0.90 -5.40 21.16
N ALA A 6 -0.94 -5.71 22.19
CA ALA A 6 -2.00 -6.48 22.71
C ALA A 6 -3.34 -5.99 22.34
N SER A 7 -3.50 -4.74 22.22
CA SER A 7 -4.79 -4.21 21.89
C SER A 7 -5.27 -4.68 20.52
N ASP A 8 -4.35 -5.06 19.68
CA ASP A 8 -4.72 -5.47 18.36
C ASP A 8 -5.31 -6.86 18.33
N THR A 9 -5.08 -7.62 19.35
CA THR A 9 -5.61 -8.97 19.39
C THR A 9 -7.12 -8.99 19.51
N THR A 10 -7.73 -7.87 19.83
CA THR A 10 -9.16 -7.79 19.92
C THR A 10 -9.84 -7.62 18.56
N HIS A 11 -9.04 -7.32 17.53
CA HIS A 11 -9.59 -7.07 16.22
C HIS A 11 -9.42 -8.29 15.34
N ARG A 12 -10.54 -8.91 15.01
CA ARG A 12 -10.55 -10.08 14.13
C ARG A 12 -11.46 -9.81 12.96
N ASN A 13 -11.08 -10.33 11.83
CA ASN A 13 -11.94 -10.25 10.66
C ASN A 13 -13.03 -11.32 10.73
N GLU A 14 -13.96 -11.23 9.80
CA GLU A 14 -15.08 -12.15 9.78
C GLU A 14 -14.70 -13.58 9.44
N HIS A 15 -13.47 -13.82 8.99
CA HIS A 15 -12.99 -15.14 8.65
C HIS A 15 -12.26 -15.82 9.82
N GLY A 16 -12.30 -15.19 11.00
CA GLY A 16 -11.76 -15.79 12.21
C GLY A 16 -10.31 -15.52 12.47
N GLY A 17 -9.55 -15.01 11.52
CA GLY A 17 -8.17 -14.66 11.71
C GLY A 17 -8.02 -13.28 12.34
N GLU A 18 -6.85 -13.01 12.88
CA GLU A 18 -6.54 -11.69 13.40
C GLU A 18 -6.41 -10.70 12.28
N ARG A 19 -7.08 -9.56 12.42
CA ARG A 19 -6.99 -8.48 11.45
C ARG A 19 -5.63 -7.81 11.55
N GLN A 20 -4.95 -7.67 10.43
CA GLN A 20 -3.66 -7.02 10.34
C GLN A 20 -3.79 -5.76 9.47
N THR A 21 -2.90 -4.81 9.70
CA THR A 21 -2.85 -3.57 8.92
C THR A 21 -1.60 -3.58 8.05
N PHE A 22 -1.78 -3.36 6.77
CA PHE A 22 -0.68 -3.28 5.81
C PHE A 22 -0.56 -1.84 5.32
N VAL A 23 0.61 -1.26 5.47
CA VAL A 23 0.93 0.06 4.94
C VAL A 23 1.81 -0.15 3.72
N ILE A 24 1.32 0.22 2.55
CA ILE A 24 1.86 -0.21 1.27
C ILE A 24 2.19 0.99 0.40
N ASP A 25 3.42 1.02 -0.10
CA ASP A 25 3.87 2.05 -1.04
C ASP A 25 3.21 1.86 -2.40
N VAL A 26 3.26 2.88 -3.23
CA VAL A 26 2.61 2.90 -4.53
C VAL A 26 3.59 2.59 -5.65
N ASP A 27 4.57 3.46 -5.87
CA ASP A 27 5.48 3.33 -7.02
C ASP A 27 6.50 2.22 -6.78
N GLY A 28 6.60 1.31 -7.75
CA GLY A 28 7.42 0.12 -7.63
C GLY A 28 6.74 -1.04 -6.92
N VAL A 29 5.52 -0.84 -6.41
CA VAL A 29 4.78 -1.86 -5.66
C VAL A 29 3.45 -2.18 -6.34
N VAL A 30 2.57 -1.20 -6.52
CA VAL A 30 1.30 -1.39 -7.26
C VAL A 30 1.32 -0.67 -8.60
N ALA A 31 2.22 0.30 -8.76
CA ALA A 31 2.39 1.07 -9.97
C ALA A 31 3.81 0.89 -10.47
N SER A 32 4.00 0.82 -11.78
CA SER A 32 5.33 0.77 -12.36
C SER A 32 6.10 2.05 -12.06
N LEU A 33 7.42 1.95 -12.00
CA LEU A 33 8.26 3.13 -11.90
C LEU A 33 8.22 3.87 -13.24
N VAL A 34 8.28 5.19 -13.18
CA VAL A 34 8.22 6.03 -14.38
C VAL A 34 9.36 7.04 -14.34
N PRO A 35 9.87 7.47 -15.52
CA PRO A 35 10.89 8.51 -15.56
C PRO A 35 10.28 9.88 -15.25
N ASP A 36 11.08 10.76 -14.70
CA ASP A 36 10.75 12.17 -14.49
C ASP A 36 9.49 12.39 -13.66
N ASN A 37 9.17 11.43 -12.79
CA ASN A 37 7.99 11.50 -11.93
C ASN A 37 6.68 11.74 -12.71
N ASP A 38 6.61 11.22 -13.92
CA ASP A 38 5.39 11.33 -14.72
C ASP A 38 4.42 10.21 -14.33
N TYR A 39 3.84 10.35 -13.16
CA TYR A 39 3.02 9.30 -12.55
C TYR A 39 1.77 8.94 -13.36
N ALA A 40 1.31 9.88 -14.19
CA ALA A 40 0.16 9.60 -15.05
C ALA A 40 0.44 8.47 -16.04
N MET A 41 1.71 8.21 -16.33
CA MET A 41 2.12 7.16 -17.26
C MET A 41 2.36 5.82 -16.62
N ALA A 42 2.19 5.71 -15.31
CA ALA A 42 2.44 4.44 -14.61
C ALA A 42 1.43 3.37 -15.03
N GLU A 43 1.92 2.14 -15.08
CA GLU A 43 1.10 0.97 -15.39
C GLU A 43 0.87 0.14 -14.13
N PRO A 44 -0.24 -0.61 -14.05
CA PRO A 44 -0.51 -1.40 -12.86
C PRO A 44 0.39 -2.62 -12.75
N LEU A 45 0.87 -2.91 -11.55
CA LEU A 45 1.57 -4.15 -11.24
C LEU A 45 0.54 -5.15 -10.71
N GLU A 46 -0.02 -5.92 -11.62
CA GLU A 46 -1.25 -6.66 -11.36
C GLU A 46 -1.08 -7.76 -10.32
N GLY A 47 0.10 -8.36 -10.24
CA GLY A 47 0.33 -9.40 -9.22
C GLY A 47 0.23 -8.87 -7.79
N THR A 48 0.76 -7.68 -7.56
CA THR A 48 0.67 -7.05 -6.25
C THR A 48 -0.76 -6.59 -5.97
N ILE A 49 -1.41 -5.98 -6.96
CA ILE A 49 -2.79 -5.53 -6.80
C ILE A 49 -3.70 -6.71 -6.45
N ALA A 50 -3.55 -7.83 -7.13
CA ALA A 50 -4.35 -9.02 -6.83
C ALA A 50 -4.11 -9.51 -5.41
N ALA A 51 -2.86 -9.52 -4.96
CA ALA A 51 -2.52 -9.94 -3.61
C ALA A 51 -3.15 -9.01 -2.57
N ILE A 52 -3.07 -7.70 -2.78
CA ILE A 52 -3.69 -6.73 -1.88
C ILE A 52 -5.19 -6.93 -1.84
N ASN A 53 -5.81 -7.15 -2.97
CA ASN A 53 -7.25 -7.36 -3.03
C ASN A 53 -7.68 -8.62 -2.27
N ARG A 54 -6.85 -9.68 -2.31
CA ARG A 54 -7.13 -10.87 -1.50
C ARG A 54 -7.01 -10.58 -0.01
N LEU A 55 -6.01 -9.81 0.40
CA LEU A 55 -5.86 -9.41 1.80
C LEU A 55 -7.03 -8.53 2.25
N HIS A 56 -7.45 -7.60 1.38
CA HIS A 56 -8.60 -6.76 1.66
C HIS A 56 -9.86 -7.61 1.83
N ALA A 57 -10.08 -8.56 0.95
CA ALA A 57 -11.24 -9.44 1.01
C ALA A 57 -11.22 -10.34 2.25
N ALA A 58 -10.03 -10.68 2.73
CA ALA A 58 -9.88 -11.48 3.95
C ALA A 58 -10.08 -10.65 5.22
N GLY A 59 -10.34 -9.36 5.11
CA GLY A 59 -10.66 -8.51 6.25
C GLY A 59 -9.50 -7.70 6.79
N HIS A 60 -8.34 -7.75 6.17
CA HIS A 60 -7.20 -6.94 6.60
C HIS A 60 -7.37 -5.48 6.19
N ARG A 61 -6.76 -4.59 6.95
CA ARG A 61 -6.81 -3.16 6.66
C ARG A 61 -5.68 -2.80 5.71
N ILE A 62 -6.02 -2.09 4.65
CA ILE A 62 -5.07 -1.68 3.63
C ILE A 62 -4.93 -0.16 3.63
N ILE A 63 -3.73 0.32 3.87
CA ILE A 63 -3.39 1.75 3.85
C ILE A 63 -2.33 1.95 2.76
N MET A 64 -2.65 2.75 1.76
CA MET A 64 -1.69 3.11 0.72
C MET A 64 -0.97 4.39 1.16
N PHE A 65 0.36 4.42 1.01
CA PHE A 65 1.19 5.53 1.48
C PHE A 65 2.21 5.86 0.42
N THR A 66 2.20 7.10 -0.09
CA THR A 66 2.99 7.47 -1.25
C THR A 66 3.79 8.73 -1.05
N ALA A 67 4.98 8.76 -1.67
CA ALA A 67 5.83 9.95 -1.75
C ALA A 67 5.54 10.80 -3.00
N ARG A 68 4.51 10.45 -3.78
CA ARG A 68 4.16 11.26 -4.96
C ARG A 68 3.89 12.70 -4.53
N GLY A 69 4.64 13.61 -5.11
CA GLY A 69 4.52 15.03 -4.79
C GLY A 69 5.29 15.49 -3.57
N SER A 70 5.91 14.60 -2.79
CA SER A 70 6.63 14.98 -1.59
C SER A 70 7.84 15.87 -1.88
N ALA A 71 8.54 15.62 -2.98
CA ALA A 71 9.74 16.38 -3.33
C ALA A 71 9.42 17.68 -4.07
N THR A 72 8.30 17.75 -4.79
CA THR A 72 7.97 18.87 -5.67
C THR A 72 6.83 19.73 -5.18
N GLY A 73 5.98 19.20 -4.31
CA GLY A 73 4.75 19.88 -3.89
C GLY A 73 3.61 19.75 -4.87
N ILE A 74 3.78 19.01 -5.95
CA ILE A 74 2.71 18.81 -6.93
C ILE A 74 1.65 17.87 -6.33
N ASP A 75 0.38 18.24 -6.51
CA ASP A 75 -0.72 17.43 -6.02
C ASP A 75 -1.07 16.32 -7.01
N TRP A 76 -0.75 15.09 -6.65
CA TRP A 76 -1.01 13.91 -7.45
C TRP A 76 -2.24 13.12 -7.00
N SER A 77 -3.07 13.71 -6.13
CA SER A 77 -4.17 12.96 -5.51
C SER A 77 -5.21 12.50 -6.54
N THR A 78 -5.60 13.36 -7.46
CA THR A 78 -6.61 13.00 -8.47
C THR A 78 -6.10 11.89 -9.38
N VAL A 79 -4.88 12.02 -9.89
CA VAL A 79 -4.28 11.01 -10.76
C VAL A 79 -4.18 9.66 -10.04
N THR A 80 -3.72 9.68 -8.78
CA THR A 80 -3.51 8.45 -8.02
C THR A 80 -4.83 7.74 -7.72
N ARG A 81 -5.84 8.48 -7.28
CA ARG A 81 -7.16 7.90 -6.99
C ARG A 81 -7.81 7.35 -8.26
N ASP A 82 -7.65 8.04 -9.38
CA ASP A 82 -8.18 7.58 -10.65
C ASP A 82 -7.49 6.30 -11.11
N GLN A 83 -6.16 6.22 -10.95
CA GLN A 83 -5.42 5.00 -11.26
C GLN A 83 -5.90 3.83 -10.41
N PHE A 84 -6.05 4.02 -9.11
CA PHE A 84 -6.51 2.95 -8.23
C PHE A 84 -7.90 2.46 -8.62
N ALA A 85 -8.78 3.38 -8.99
CA ALA A 85 -10.13 3.00 -9.43
C ALA A 85 -10.08 2.21 -10.75
N ARG A 86 -9.30 2.67 -11.71
CA ARG A 86 -9.17 1.99 -13.01
C ARG A 86 -8.51 0.62 -12.87
N TRP A 87 -7.56 0.48 -11.94
CA TRP A 87 -6.83 -0.76 -11.73
C TRP A 87 -7.55 -1.74 -10.83
N GLY A 88 -8.68 -1.33 -10.25
CA GLY A 88 -9.44 -2.19 -9.35
C GLY A 88 -8.76 -2.46 -8.03
N LEU A 89 -7.92 -1.55 -7.56
CA LEU A 89 -7.25 -1.69 -6.26
C LEU A 89 -8.23 -1.38 -5.13
N HIS A 90 -8.35 -2.29 -4.19
CA HIS A 90 -9.18 -2.13 -3.00
C HIS A 90 -8.31 -1.69 -1.83
N TYR A 91 -8.68 -0.60 -1.18
CA TYR A 91 -7.92 -0.05 -0.06
C TYR A 91 -8.86 0.73 0.86
N HIS A 92 -8.42 0.98 2.08
CA HIS A 92 -9.22 1.73 3.05
C HIS A 92 -8.79 3.19 3.14
N GLU A 93 -7.48 3.46 3.05
CA GLU A 93 -6.94 4.81 3.18
C GLU A 93 -5.85 5.03 2.16
N LEU A 94 -5.70 6.28 1.74
CA LEU A 94 -4.61 6.72 0.89
C LEU A 94 -4.01 7.96 1.52
N HIS A 95 -2.72 7.89 1.85
CA HIS A 95 -2.00 9.00 2.44
C HIS A 95 -0.86 9.44 1.55
N PHE A 96 -0.73 10.74 1.40
CA PHE A 96 0.39 11.39 0.73
C PHE A 96 1.35 11.92 1.81
N GLY A 97 2.50 12.44 1.37
CA GLY A 97 3.46 13.01 2.30
C GLY A 97 4.47 12.03 2.86
N LYS A 98 4.56 10.83 2.28
CA LYS A 98 5.66 9.94 2.62
C LYS A 98 6.95 10.62 2.20
N PRO A 99 7.95 10.78 3.10
CA PRO A 99 9.21 11.38 2.72
C PRO A 99 9.88 10.59 1.60
N ALA A 100 10.39 11.30 0.59
CA ALA A 100 11.14 10.66 -0.48
C ALA A 100 12.55 10.38 0.02
N GLY A 101 12.96 9.14 0.02
CA GLY A 101 14.28 8.73 0.47
C GLY A 101 14.85 7.66 -0.43
N ASP A 102 16.17 7.46 -0.37
CA ASP A 102 16.80 6.41 -1.13
C ASP A 102 16.55 5.04 -0.51
N TYR A 103 16.41 4.99 0.81
CA TYR A 103 16.18 3.75 1.55
C TYR A 103 15.17 4.00 2.65
N TYR A 104 14.34 3.00 2.92
CA TYR A 104 13.41 3.01 4.05
C TYR A 104 13.79 1.86 4.99
N VAL A 105 14.01 2.19 6.24
CA VAL A 105 14.40 1.21 7.26
C VAL A 105 13.28 1.11 8.28
N ASP A 106 12.78 -0.10 8.48
CA ASP A 106 11.65 -0.34 9.35
C ASP A 106 11.76 -1.76 9.91
N ASP A 107 11.44 -1.94 11.18
CA ASP A 107 11.49 -3.24 11.83
C ASP A 107 10.36 -4.17 11.40
N ARG A 108 9.35 -3.65 10.70
CA ARG A 108 8.19 -4.43 10.23
C ARG A 108 8.12 -4.52 8.72
N LEU A 109 9.21 -4.23 8.06
CA LEU A 109 9.24 -4.23 6.60
C LEU A 109 9.17 -5.66 6.08
N ILE A 110 8.31 -5.89 5.11
CA ILE A 110 8.29 -7.14 4.36
C ILE A 110 8.47 -6.86 2.88
N SER A 111 8.96 -7.85 2.15
CA SER A 111 9.15 -7.71 0.71
C SER A 111 7.82 -7.86 -0.03
N ILE A 112 7.80 -7.42 -1.30
CA ILE A 112 6.64 -7.62 -2.16
C ILE A 112 6.35 -9.12 -2.31
N ALA A 113 7.39 -9.93 -2.44
CA ALA A 113 7.21 -11.38 -2.55
C ALA A 113 6.58 -11.97 -1.28
N ALA A 114 7.00 -11.47 -0.11
CA ALA A 114 6.39 -11.92 1.15
C ALA A 114 4.93 -11.50 1.25
N LEU A 115 4.59 -10.29 0.80
CA LEU A 115 3.22 -9.83 0.76
C LEU A 115 2.37 -10.75 -0.13
N GLN A 116 2.87 -11.08 -1.31
CA GLN A 116 2.16 -11.97 -2.22
C GLN A 116 1.96 -13.35 -1.65
N ALA A 117 2.92 -13.83 -0.86
CA ALA A 117 2.84 -15.15 -0.23
C ALA A 117 1.82 -15.19 0.91
N LEU A 118 1.57 -14.06 1.57
CA LEU A 118 0.57 -13.98 2.63
C LEU A 118 -0.85 -14.00 2.09
N ALA A 119 -1.02 -13.59 0.87
CA ALA A 119 -2.35 -13.37 0.30
C ALA A 119 -3.03 -14.67 -0.23
#